data_829dade98920238e80b6ce5e1b016dea
#
_entry.id   829dade98920238e80b6ce5e1b016dea
#
_cell.length_a   1.000
_cell.length_b   1.000
_cell.length_c   1.000
_cell.angle_alpha   90.00
_cell.angle_beta   90.00
_cell.angle_gamma   90.00
#
_symmetry.space_group_name_H-M   'P 1'
#
loop_
_entity.id
_entity.type
_entity.pdbx_description
1 polymer ?
#
loop_
_entity_poly.entity_id
_entity_poly.type
_entity_poly.pdbx_seq_one_letter_code
_entity_poly.pdbx_strand_id
1 'polypeptide(L)'
;VFQQADDQLFMPTVREDVAFGPLNMGLPQEEIDRRVAQALRDVNAAALADKMTHHLSGGEKRAVSIATVLSMSPDILVLDEPSANLDPASRRTLINLLRRFSHTKIIATHDLDMVMDLCTRCIVMKDGSILADAPVPDIFADCALLEEARLEQPLSYCLRHCGR
;
A
#
# COMPACT_ATOMS: atom_id res chain seq x y z
N VAL A 1 3.70 0.49 6.43
CA VAL A 1 3.60 1.78 5.69
C VAL A 1 2.49 2.57 6.34
N PHE A 2 2.79 3.78 6.80
CA PHE A 2 1.85 4.64 7.51
C PHE A 2 0.81 5.27 6.58
N GLN A 3 -0.33 5.66 7.14
CA GLN A 3 -1.41 6.32 6.41
C GLN A 3 -0.94 7.63 5.77
N GLN A 4 -0.18 8.45 6.50
CA GLN A 4 0.43 9.66 5.96
C GLN A 4 1.88 9.40 5.59
N ALA A 5 2.22 9.60 4.32
CA ALA A 5 3.60 9.40 3.85
C ALA A 5 4.58 10.42 4.49
N ASP A 6 4.10 11.61 4.84
CA ASP A 6 4.91 12.64 5.51
C ASP A 6 5.36 12.22 6.91
N ASP A 7 4.61 11.36 7.61
CA ASP A 7 4.99 10.84 8.93
C ASP A 7 6.10 9.78 8.84
N GLN A 8 6.34 9.26 7.64
CA GLN A 8 7.32 8.21 7.39
C GLN A 8 8.61 8.74 6.76
N LEU A 9 8.54 9.84 5.98
CA LEU A 9 9.66 10.41 5.26
C LEU A 9 10.24 11.60 6.07
N PHE A 10 11.44 11.43 6.61
CA PHE A 10 12.05 12.40 7.53
C PHE A 10 13.51 12.74 7.19
N MET A 11 14.14 12.02 6.27
CA MET A 11 15.49 12.31 5.82
C MET A 11 15.50 13.39 4.74
N PRO A 12 16.61 14.14 4.56
CA PRO A 12 16.70 15.20 3.56
C PRO A 12 16.41 14.73 2.14
N THR A 13 16.94 13.58 1.74
CA THR A 13 16.79 13.04 0.38
C THR A 13 16.08 11.70 0.37
N VAL A 14 15.47 11.36 -0.76
CA VAL A 14 14.82 10.07 -0.99
C VAL A 14 15.79 8.90 -0.78
N ARG A 15 17.01 9.01 -1.28
CA ARG A 15 18.05 7.99 -1.11
C ARG A 15 18.33 7.72 0.35
N GLU A 16 18.48 8.76 1.16
CA GLU A 16 18.76 8.65 2.59
C GLU A 16 17.59 8.00 3.34
N ASP A 17 16.34 8.38 3.03
CA ASP A 17 15.16 7.75 3.62
C ASP A 17 15.08 6.25 3.31
N VAL A 18 15.29 5.88 2.04
CA VAL A 18 15.25 4.47 1.63
C VAL A 18 16.43 3.66 2.20
N ALA A 19 17.59 4.31 2.44
CA ALA A 19 18.75 3.69 3.03
C ALA A 19 18.63 3.52 4.56
N PHE A 20 17.76 4.29 5.23
CA PHE A 20 17.69 4.35 6.69
C PHE A 20 17.44 2.98 7.33
N GLY A 21 16.49 2.20 6.81
CA GLY A 21 16.21 0.84 7.30
C GLY A 21 17.41 -0.10 7.18
N PRO A 22 17.97 -0.29 5.97
CA PRO A 22 19.18 -1.11 5.75
C PRO A 22 20.39 -0.69 6.56
N LEU A 23 20.59 0.64 6.77
CA LEU A 23 21.66 1.15 7.65
C LEU A 23 21.49 0.69 9.09
N ASN A 24 20.27 0.80 9.65
CA ASN A 24 19.97 0.34 11.00
C ASN A 24 20.04 -1.19 11.16
N MET A 25 19.90 -1.93 10.08
CA MET A 25 20.14 -3.38 10.06
C MET A 25 21.63 -3.73 10.11
N GLY A 26 22.52 -2.76 10.02
CA GLY A 26 23.98 -2.97 10.04
C GLY A 26 24.53 -3.63 8.78
N LEU A 27 23.85 -3.46 7.63
CA LEU A 27 24.30 -4.04 6.37
C LEU A 27 25.54 -3.34 5.83
N PRO A 28 26.39 -4.05 5.06
CA PRO A 28 27.51 -3.44 4.34
C PRO A 28 27.04 -2.39 3.33
N GLN A 29 27.82 -1.34 3.10
CA GLN A 29 27.46 -0.23 2.22
C GLN A 29 27.06 -0.69 0.80
N GLU A 30 27.77 -1.64 0.23
CA GLU A 30 27.46 -2.19 -1.09
C GLU A 30 26.04 -2.82 -1.15
N GLU A 31 25.66 -3.55 -0.10
CA GLU A 31 24.34 -4.16 0.02
C GLU A 31 23.25 -3.10 0.22
N ILE A 32 23.53 -2.04 1.00
CA ILE A 32 22.63 -0.90 1.18
C ILE A 32 22.36 -0.25 -0.18
N ASP A 33 23.41 0.10 -0.93
CA ASP A 33 23.29 0.76 -2.22
C ASP A 33 22.50 -0.11 -3.22
N ARG A 34 22.75 -1.41 -3.22
CA ARG A 34 22.02 -2.37 -4.04
C ARG A 34 20.53 -2.40 -3.68
N ARG A 35 20.18 -2.49 -2.40
CA ARG A 35 18.80 -2.53 -1.91
C ARG A 35 18.04 -1.23 -2.18
N VAL A 36 18.67 -0.10 -1.93
CA VAL A 36 18.11 1.22 -2.22
C VAL A 36 17.80 1.35 -3.71
N ALA A 37 18.78 1.04 -4.57
CA ALA A 37 18.58 1.12 -6.02
C ALA A 37 17.46 0.16 -6.49
N GLN A 38 17.37 -1.04 -5.93
CA GLN A 38 16.32 -2.00 -6.27
C GLN A 38 14.95 -1.51 -5.79
N ALA A 39 14.81 -1.11 -4.53
CA ALA A 39 13.54 -0.63 -3.98
C ALA A 39 12.99 0.58 -4.76
N LEU A 40 13.85 1.53 -5.12
CA LEU A 40 13.45 2.68 -5.93
C LEU A 40 13.03 2.29 -7.36
N ARG A 41 13.67 1.30 -7.98
CA ARG A 41 13.22 0.76 -9.28
C ARG A 41 11.86 0.09 -9.16
N ASP A 42 11.65 -0.71 -8.12
CA ASP A 42 10.40 -1.46 -7.91
C ASP A 42 9.18 -0.54 -7.81
N VAL A 43 9.37 0.65 -7.22
CA VAL A 43 8.30 1.66 -7.10
C VAL A 43 8.31 2.71 -8.23
N ASN A 44 9.12 2.54 -9.28
CA ASN A 44 9.33 3.49 -10.38
C ASN A 44 9.78 4.89 -9.92
N ALA A 45 10.55 4.98 -8.84
CA ALA A 45 11.04 6.23 -8.24
C ALA A 45 12.56 6.44 -8.38
N ALA A 46 13.25 5.68 -9.24
CA ALA A 46 14.71 5.74 -9.38
C ALA A 46 15.22 7.16 -9.72
N ALA A 47 14.47 7.91 -10.56
CA ALA A 47 14.82 9.28 -10.92
C ALA A 47 14.66 10.28 -9.77
N LEU A 48 14.04 9.89 -8.66
CA LEU A 48 13.78 10.74 -7.50
C LEU A 48 14.86 10.61 -6.43
N ALA A 49 15.83 9.70 -6.58
CA ALA A 49 16.77 9.33 -5.54
C ALA A 49 17.45 10.51 -4.84
N ASP A 50 17.85 11.52 -5.59
CA ASP A 50 18.58 12.67 -5.09
C ASP A 50 17.67 13.89 -4.85
N LYS A 51 16.35 13.75 -5.02
CA LYS A 51 15.37 14.79 -4.68
C LYS A 51 15.19 14.90 -3.17
N MET A 52 14.91 16.11 -2.71
CA MET A 52 14.48 16.36 -1.35
C MET A 52 13.05 15.83 -1.13
N THR A 53 12.80 15.14 -0.02
CA THR A 53 11.53 14.48 0.27
C THR A 53 10.34 15.44 0.30
N HIS A 54 10.53 16.68 0.74
CA HIS A 54 9.48 17.70 0.79
C HIS A 54 9.11 18.31 -0.58
N HIS A 55 9.89 18.05 -1.63
CA HIS A 55 9.58 18.46 -3.00
C HIS A 55 8.80 17.40 -3.81
N LEU A 56 8.44 16.29 -3.17
CA LEU A 56 7.70 15.21 -3.82
C LEU A 56 6.19 15.52 -3.83
N SER A 57 5.52 15.12 -4.91
CA SER A 57 4.06 15.03 -4.96
C SER A 57 3.52 13.94 -4.02
N GLY A 58 2.23 13.97 -3.67
CA GLY A 58 1.62 12.96 -2.79
C GLY A 58 1.81 11.52 -3.30
N GLY A 59 1.66 11.31 -4.60
CA GLY A 59 1.89 9.99 -5.22
C GLY A 59 3.37 9.56 -5.18
N GLU A 60 4.31 10.49 -5.42
CA GLU A 60 5.75 10.22 -5.28
C GLU A 60 6.12 9.90 -3.83
N LYS A 61 5.61 10.67 -2.85
CA LYS A 61 5.81 10.39 -1.42
C LYS A 61 5.30 9.01 -1.04
N ARG A 62 4.11 8.62 -1.54
CA ARG A 62 3.56 7.28 -1.30
C ARG A 62 4.45 6.19 -1.88
N ALA A 63 4.92 6.34 -3.11
CA ALA A 63 5.83 5.38 -3.75
C ALA A 63 7.14 5.25 -2.94
N VAL A 64 7.74 6.38 -2.56
CA VAL A 64 8.98 6.40 -1.77
C VAL A 64 8.76 5.78 -0.38
N SER A 65 7.63 6.06 0.32
CA SER A 65 7.34 5.43 1.61
C SER A 65 7.21 3.91 1.52
N ILE A 66 6.76 3.38 0.41
CA ILE A 66 6.79 1.93 0.16
C ILE A 66 8.23 1.45 -0.07
N ALA A 67 9.04 2.21 -0.83
CA ALA A 67 10.44 1.87 -1.07
C ALA A 67 11.28 1.78 0.22
N THR A 68 11.02 2.66 1.22
CA THR A 68 11.72 2.60 2.52
C THR A 68 11.48 1.27 3.24
N VAL A 69 10.30 0.67 3.08
CA VAL A 69 9.99 -0.63 3.66
C VAL A 69 10.56 -1.77 2.82
N LEU A 70 10.44 -1.69 1.49
CA LEU A 70 10.94 -2.73 0.58
C LEU A 70 12.46 -2.90 0.64
N SER A 71 13.21 -1.83 0.90
CA SER A 71 14.67 -1.87 1.04
C SER A 71 15.13 -2.78 2.19
N MET A 72 14.27 -3.01 3.18
CA MET A 72 14.52 -3.94 4.28
C MET A 72 14.22 -5.40 3.91
N SER A 73 13.66 -5.67 2.72
CA SER A 73 13.26 -7.01 2.25
C SER A 73 12.31 -7.73 3.23
N PRO A 74 11.15 -7.15 3.57
CA PRO A 74 10.22 -7.75 4.52
C PRO A 74 9.50 -8.97 3.92
N ASP A 75 9.18 -9.98 4.74
CA ASP A 75 8.32 -11.11 4.35
C ASP A 75 6.84 -10.70 4.28
N ILE A 76 6.43 -9.74 5.13
CA ILE A 76 5.05 -9.26 5.24
C ILE A 76 5.04 -7.73 5.11
N LEU A 77 4.22 -7.22 4.20
CA LEU A 77 4.00 -5.79 4.00
C LEU A 77 2.66 -5.39 4.65
N VAL A 78 2.72 -4.57 5.68
CA VAL A 78 1.53 -4.00 6.34
C VAL A 78 1.33 -2.58 5.84
N LEU A 79 0.14 -2.29 5.31
CA LEU A 79 -0.24 -0.98 4.77
C LEU A 79 -1.49 -0.48 5.49
N ASP A 80 -1.43 0.76 5.96
CA ASP A 80 -2.55 1.45 6.59
C ASP A 80 -3.03 2.56 5.66
N GLU A 81 -4.29 2.46 5.21
CA GLU A 81 -4.96 3.36 4.27
C GLU A 81 -4.06 3.83 3.11
N PRO A 82 -3.47 2.90 2.33
CA PRO A 82 -2.41 3.27 1.39
C PRO A 82 -2.90 4.13 0.22
N SER A 83 -4.20 4.16 -0.09
CA SER A 83 -4.79 4.99 -1.15
C SER A 83 -5.33 6.34 -0.66
N ALA A 84 -5.29 6.61 0.65
CA ALA A 84 -5.80 7.84 1.22
C ALA A 84 -5.12 9.08 0.62
N ASN A 85 -5.91 10.09 0.29
CA ASN A 85 -5.46 11.38 -0.25
C ASN A 85 -4.73 11.30 -1.61
N LEU A 86 -4.82 10.18 -2.33
CA LEU A 86 -4.29 10.07 -3.69
C LEU A 86 -5.36 10.46 -4.72
N ASP A 87 -4.92 11.16 -5.75
CA ASP A 87 -5.74 11.36 -6.96
C ASP A 87 -5.98 10.00 -7.68
N PRO A 88 -6.99 9.90 -8.57
CA PRO A 88 -7.33 8.63 -9.21
C PRO A 88 -6.19 7.98 -10.00
N ALA A 89 -5.30 8.77 -10.63
CA ALA A 89 -4.18 8.25 -11.39
C ALA A 89 -3.10 7.68 -10.48
N SER A 90 -2.75 8.41 -9.41
CA SER A 90 -1.81 7.97 -8.37
C SER A 90 -2.33 6.73 -7.65
N ARG A 91 -3.64 6.68 -7.31
CA ARG A 91 -4.29 5.49 -6.75
C ARG A 91 -4.14 4.27 -7.68
N ARG A 92 -4.43 4.43 -8.97
CA ARG A 92 -4.28 3.34 -9.95
C ARG A 92 -2.83 2.88 -10.07
N THR A 93 -1.88 3.80 -10.05
CA THR A 93 -0.45 3.51 -10.05
C THR A 93 -0.05 2.69 -8.82
N LEU A 94 -0.54 3.06 -7.63
CA LEU A 94 -0.32 2.33 -6.38
C LEU A 94 -0.87 0.90 -6.45
N ILE A 95 -2.12 0.72 -6.93
CA ILE A 95 -2.72 -0.62 -7.08
C ILE A 95 -1.88 -1.50 -8.00
N ASN A 96 -1.46 -0.96 -9.16
CA ASN A 96 -0.62 -1.68 -10.10
C ASN A 96 0.75 -2.03 -9.51
N LEU A 97 1.31 -1.14 -8.69
CA LEU A 97 2.55 -1.37 -7.95
C LEU A 97 2.39 -2.53 -6.96
N LEU A 98 1.39 -2.45 -6.08
CA LEU A 98 1.14 -3.47 -5.06
C LEU A 98 0.80 -4.86 -5.65
N ARG A 99 0.19 -4.89 -6.85
CA ARG A 99 -0.11 -6.13 -7.57
C ARG A 99 1.15 -6.88 -8.03
N ARG A 100 2.23 -6.16 -8.31
CA ARG A 100 3.51 -6.75 -8.75
C ARG A 100 4.30 -7.42 -7.62
N PHE A 101 4.05 -7.04 -6.37
CA PHE A 101 4.77 -7.61 -5.23
C PHE A 101 4.23 -8.99 -4.85
N SER A 102 5.13 -9.97 -4.74
CA SER A 102 4.83 -11.34 -4.30
C SER A 102 4.71 -11.49 -2.79
N HIS A 103 5.12 -10.45 -2.03
CA HIS A 103 5.06 -10.46 -0.56
C HIS A 103 3.64 -10.64 -0.03
N THR A 104 3.51 -11.26 1.14
CA THR A 104 2.26 -11.27 1.89
C THR A 104 1.90 -9.82 2.23
N LYS A 105 0.67 -9.40 1.91
CA LYS A 105 0.17 -8.04 2.17
C LYS A 105 -0.98 -8.08 3.14
N ILE A 106 -0.92 -7.22 4.16
CA ILE A 106 -2.03 -6.91 5.05
C ILE A 106 -2.38 -5.45 4.80
N ILE A 107 -3.60 -5.18 4.35
CA ILE A 107 -4.06 -3.84 3.98
C ILE A 107 -5.25 -3.50 4.86
N ALA A 108 -5.09 -2.50 5.74
CA ALA A 108 -6.21 -1.87 6.43
C ALA A 108 -6.71 -0.73 5.54
N THR A 109 -7.99 -0.77 5.12
CA THR A 109 -8.54 0.26 4.24
C THR A 109 -10.07 0.24 4.22
N HIS A 110 -10.66 1.40 3.92
CA HIS A 110 -12.06 1.55 3.55
C HIS A 110 -12.29 1.63 2.02
N ASP A 111 -11.22 1.54 1.22
CA ASP A 111 -11.28 1.51 -0.24
C ASP A 111 -11.63 0.11 -0.74
N LEU A 112 -12.94 -0.18 -0.80
CA LEU A 112 -13.44 -1.51 -1.15
C LEU A 112 -13.12 -1.93 -2.58
N ASP A 113 -12.99 -0.97 -3.51
CA ASP A 113 -12.53 -1.26 -4.88
C ASP A 113 -11.05 -1.68 -4.91
N MET A 114 -10.21 -1.12 -4.02
CA MET A 114 -8.83 -1.60 -3.84
C MET A 114 -8.80 -3.02 -3.26
N VAL A 115 -9.67 -3.34 -2.30
CA VAL A 115 -9.81 -4.70 -1.75
C VAL A 115 -10.14 -5.69 -2.88
N MET A 116 -11.10 -5.36 -3.75
CA MET A 116 -11.45 -6.16 -4.92
C MET A 116 -10.29 -6.37 -5.90
N ASP A 117 -9.45 -5.35 -6.05
CA ASP A 117 -8.34 -5.36 -7.00
C ASP A 117 -7.10 -6.13 -6.50
N LEU A 118 -6.88 -6.22 -5.18
CA LEU A 118 -5.61 -6.68 -4.59
C LEU A 118 -5.74 -7.86 -3.64
N CYS A 119 -6.89 -8.03 -2.97
CA CYS A 119 -7.03 -8.98 -1.88
C CYS A 119 -7.77 -10.24 -2.30
N THR A 120 -7.43 -11.36 -1.69
CA THR A 120 -8.12 -12.65 -1.86
C THR A 120 -9.02 -12.97 -0.67
N ARG A 121 -8.69 -12.45 0.52
CA ARG A 121 -9.40 -12.63 1.79
C ARG A 121 -9.66 -11.27 2.40
N CYS A 122 -10.81 -11.12 3.02
CA CYS A 122 -11.21 -9.90 3.70
C CYS A 122 -11.67 -10.21 5.12
N ILE A 123 -11.22 -9.39 6.08
CA ILE A 123 -11.69 -9.40 7.46
C ILE A 123 -12.49 -8.11 7.66
N VAL A 124 -13.78 -8.25 7.94
CA VAL A 124 -14.66 -7.11 8.25
C VAL A 124 -14.64 -6.88 9.75
N MET A 125 -14.35 -5.65 10.15
CA MET A 125 -14.29 -5.25 11.57
C MET A 125 -15.32 -4.17 11.86
N LYS A 126 -15.92 -4.24 13.06
CA LYS A 126 -16.83 -3.22 13.60
C LYS A 126 -16.65 -3.14 15.11
N ASP A 127 -16.57 -1.92 15.63
CA ASP A 127 -16.48 -1.64 17.07
C ASP A 127 -15.39 -2.47 17.79
N GLY A 128 -14.23 -2.65 17.12
CA GLY A 128 -13.10 -3.42 17.64
C GLY A 128 -13.24 -4.94 17.58
N SER A 129 -14.31 -5.46 16.98
CA SER A 129 -14.58 -6.90 16.83
C SER A 129 -14.59 -7.33 15.38
N ILE A 130 -14.25 -8.59 15.12
CA ILE A 130 -14.35 -9.21 13.80
C ILE A 130 -15.81 -9.64 13.58
N LEU A 131 -16.47 -9.09 12.54
CA LEU A 131 -17.80 -9.52 12.13
C LEU A 131 -17.73 -10.70 11.16
N ALA A 132 -16.77 -10.68 10.24
CA ALA A 132 -16.60 -11.73 9.24
C ALA A 132 -15.15 -11.86 8.82
N ASP A 133 -14.80 -13.07 8.36
CA ASP A 133 -13.50 -13.44 7.84
C ASP A 133 -13.73 -14.47 6.72
N ALA A 134 -13.64 -14.03 5.46
CA ALA A 134 -13.98 -14.85 4.31
C ALA A 134 -13.25 -14.38 3.03
N PRO A 135 -13.32 -15.16 1.93
CA PRO A 135 -12.91 -14.69 0.61
C PRO A 135 -13.63 -13.40 0.21
N VAL A 136 -12.92 -12.51 -0.48
CA VAL A 136 -13.45 -11.20 -0.90
C VAL A 136 -14.79 -11.30 -1.65
N PRO A 137 -15.00 -12.23 -2.61
CA PRO A 137 -16.29 -12.36 -3.29
C PRO A 137 -17.45 -12.70 -2.35
N ASP A 138 -17.22 -13.51 -1.33
CA ASP A 138 -18.26 -13.95 -0.39
C ASP A 138 -18.69 -12.77 0.52
N ILE A 139 -17.72 -11.98 0.98
CA ILE A 139 -18.00 -10.74 1.76
C ILE A 139 -18.87 -9.77 0.95
N PHE A 140 -18.54 -9.51 -0.30
CA PHE A 140 -19.28 -8.52 -1.10
C PHE A 140 -20.61 -9.04 -1.68
N ALA A 141 -20.84 -10.35 -1.64
CA ALA A 141 -22.13 -10.95 -1.96
C ALA A 141 -23.13 -10.83 -0.80
N ASP A 142 -22.68 -10.71 0.44
CA ASP A 142 -23.51 -10.64 1.64
C ASP A 142 -23.94 -9.19 1.95
N CYS A 143 -25.08 -8.77 1.38
CA CYS A 143 -25.62 -7.44 1.59
C CYS A 143 -26.00 -7.17 3.06
N ALA A 144 -26.43 -8.20 3.81
CA ALA A 144 -26.81 -8.03 5.21
C ALA A 144 -25.59 -7.76 6.09
N LEU A 145 -24.50 -8.47 5.84
CA LEU A 145 -23.20 -8.23 6.49
C LEU A 145 -22.69 -6.80 6.20
N LEU A 146 -22.75 -6.36 4.94
CA LEU A 146 -22.28 -5.03 4.55
C LEU A 146 -23.13 -3.94 5.23
N GLU A 147 -24.45 -4.08 5.26
CA GLU A 147 -25.34 -3.16 5.97
C GLU A 147 -25.03 -3.12 7.47
N GLU A 148 -24.86 -4.27 8.12
CA GLU A 148 -24.45 -4.35 9.51
C GLU A 148 -23.13 -3.65 9.76
N ALA A 149 -22.14 -3.84 8.88
CA ALA A 149 -20.82 -3.22 8.93
C ALA A 149 -20.84 -1.72 8.55
N ARG A 150 -21.97 -1.17 8.10
CA ARG A 150 -22.09 0.18 7.51
C ARG A 150 -21.19 0.39 6.29
N LEU A 151 -21.08 -0.64 5.47
CA LEU A 151 -20.36 -0.64 4.21
C LEU A 151 -21.34 -0.71 3.04
N GLU A 152 -20.93 -0.20 1.90
CA GLU A 152 -21.67 -0.33 0.64
C GLU A 152 -20.93 -1.31 -0.28
N GLN A 153 -21.65 -1.95 -1.21
CA GLN A 153 -20.97 -2.77 -2.22
C GLN A 153 -20.04 -1.91 -3.08
N PRO A 154 -18.82 -2.39 -3.38
CA PRO A 154 -17.93 -1.66 -4.29
C PRO A 154 -18.57 -1.49 -5.67
N LEU A 155 -18.39 -0.32 -6.29
CA LEU A 155 -18.93 -0.05 -7.62
C LEU A 155 -18.46 -1.07 -8.66
N SER A 156 -17.21 -1.51 -8.55
CA SER A 156 -16.66 -2.54 -9.42
C SER A 156 -17.34 -3.90 -9.26
N TYR A 157 -17.85 -4.22 -8.07
CA TYR A 157 -18.63 -5.43 -7.82
C TYR A 157 -20.01 -5.34 -8.49
N CYS A 158 -20.73 -4.23 -8.28
CA CYS A 158 -22.04 -4.00 -8.88
C CYS A 158 -21.99 -4.08 -10.41
N LEU A 159 -20.98 -3.46 -11.04
CA LEU A 159 -20.81 -3.48 -12.50
C LEU A 159 -20.55 -4.89 -13.06
N ARG A 160 -19.87 -5.76 -12.31
CA ARG A 160 -19.56 -7.14 -12.74
C ARG A 160 -20.74 -8.12 -12.55
N HIS A 161 -21.63 -7.88 -11.58
CA HIS A 161 -22.65 -8.85 -11.16
C HIS A 161 -24.08 -8.35 -11.36
N CYS A 162 -24.35 -7.05 -11.38
CA CYS A 162 -25.69 -6.46 -11.57
C CYS A 162 -25.97 -6.01 -13.03
N GLY A 163 -25.01 -6.14 -13.92
CA GLY A 163 -25.09 -5.75 -15.34
C GLY A 163 -25.64 -6.85 -16.27
N ARG A 164 -26.66 -7.60 -15.82
CA ARG A 164 -27.44 -8.50 -16.70
C ARG A 164 -28.93 -8.20 -16.59
#